data_21b6866231b2af0e8f2eb3e9a2bdfd0f
#
_entry.id   21b6866231b2af0e8f2eb3e9a2bdfd0f
#
_cell.length_a   1.000
_cell.length_b   1.000
_cell.length_c   1.000
_cell.angle_alpha   90.00
_cell.angle_beta   90.00
_cell.angle_gamma   90.00
#
_symmetry.space_group_name_H-M   'P 1'
#
loop_
_entity.id
_entity.type
_entity.pdbx_description
1 polymer ?
#
loop_
_entity_poly.entity_id
_entity_poly.type
_entity_poly.pdbx_seq_one_letter_code
_entity_poly.pdbx_strand_id
1 'polypeptide(L)'
;MARTPRSRMLLAIGTALAAIAALVAPMTGTASAAPAPGPLVWSDEFDGPAGSAVDSSKWRFDIGGGGWGNNEHQYYTDSTRNAAKDGNGNLVITARRENPANYQCHYGTCQYTSARLLTAATFTRTYGRFEARMKLPRGQGIWPAFWMLGGTSGWPDNGEIDIMENIGREPNTVHGTIHGPGYSGGGGIGAGYTIGAPFADAFHTFAVDWSPNLIVWYVDGVEYQRRTPADLGGNRWVFDHPFFMIMNVAVGGNWPGYPDGSTTFPQTLTVDYVRVYAPPATGGGQISGIGGKCVDVAGAATANGTPVQLWDCNGTGAQSWSWNSDGSVRALGKCMDVTAGSTANGAKVQLYDCNGTGAQRWTYNSGTGQIVNPQSGRCLDATDVSSANGTRLQIWDCSGGTNQRWTRT
;
A
#
# COMPACT_ATOMS: atom_id res chain seq x y z
N MET A 1 70.81 75.62 0.63
CA MET A 1 69.39 75.78 1.00
C MET A 1 68.70 74.50 0.64
N ALA A 2 68.60 73.58 1.56
CA ALA A 2 68.03 72.24 1.33
C ALA A 2 66.63 72.16 1.95
N ARG A 3 65.66 71.78 1.18
CA ARG A 3 64.29 71.52 1.63
C ARG A 3 64.10 70.02 1.83
N THR A 4 63.81 69.60 3.05
CA THR A 4 63.43 68.23 3.41
C THR A 4 61.96 67.88 2.97
N PRO A 5 61.67 66.68 2.48
CA PRO A 5 60.34 66.27 2.23
C PRO A 5 59.72 65.60 3.46
N ARG A 6 58.45 65.96 3.73
CA ARG A 6 57.62 65.38 4.78
C ARG A 6 57.03 64.00 4.31
N SER A 7 57.35 62.96 5.06
CA SER A 7 56.71 61.65 4.94
C SER A 7 55.21 61.69 5.38
N ARG A 8 54.30 61.28 4.53
CA ARG A 8 52.90 61.00 4.87
C ARG A 8 52.78 59.54 5.22
N MET A 9 52.42 59.26 6.45
CA MET A 9 52.07 57.94 6.95
C MET A 9 50.65 57.60 6.51
N LEU A 10 50.45 56.60 5.64
CA LEU A 10 49.16 56.05 5.23
C LEU A 10 48.78 54.97 6.25
N LEU A 11 47.72 55.23 6.95
CA LEU A 11 47.03 54.24 7.86
C LEU A 11 46.19 53.34 7.04
N ALA A 12 46.56 52.07 6.87
CA ALA A 12 45.73 51.05 6.20
C ALA A 12 44.78 50.44 7.23
N ILE A 13 43.50 50.73 7.07
CA ILE A 13 42.42 50.06 7.83
C ILE A 13 42.10 48.75 7.11
N GLY A 14 42.57 47.62 7.69
CA GLY A 14 42.20 46.29 7.22
C GLY A 14 40.84 45.89 7.76
N THR A 15 39.84 45.82 6.88
CA THR A 15 38.54 45.20 7.16
C THR A 15 38.67 43.69 7.04
N ALA A 16 38.64 42.99 8.16
CA ALA A 16 38.56 41.53 8.20
C ALA A 16 37.09 41.13 7.89
N LEU A 17 36.82 40.58 6.68
CA LEU A 17 35.58 39.87 6.39
C LEU A 17 35.65 38.48 7.04
N ALA A 18 34.90 38.29 8.12
CA ALA A 18 34.62 36.96 8.65
C ALA A 18 33.61 36.26 7.73
N ALA A 19 34.07 35.30 6.93
CA ALA A 19 33.18 34.40 6.17
C ALA A 19 32.54 33.39 7.12
N ILE A 20 31.26 33.57 7.42
CA ILE A 20 30.45 32.57 8.13
C ILE A 20 30.13 31.48 7.11
N ALA A 21 30.87 30.37 7.12
CA ALA A 21 30.51 29.17 6.41
C ALA A 21 29.32 28.52 7.16
N ALA A 22 28.10 28.71 6.62
CA ALA A 22 26.96 27.95 7.08
C ALA A 22 27.17 26.48 6.68
N LEU A 23 27.44 25.62 7.66
CA LEU A 23 27.40 24.18 7.51
C LEU A 23 25.94 23.79 7.27
N VAL A 24 25.55 23.59 6.02
CA VAL A 24 24.31 22.87 5.67
C VAL A 24 24.57 21.40 5.96
N ALA A 25 24.16 20.94 7.14
CA ALA A 25 24.11 19.51 7.43
C ALA A 25 23.09 18.87 6.47
N PRO A 26 23.44 17.76 5.79
CA PRO A 26 22.45 17.03 5.01
C PRO A 26 21.40 16.52 6.00
N MET A 27 20.13 16.89 5.79
CA MET A 27 19.00 16.24 6.46
C MET A 27 18.96 14.81 5.95
N THR A 28 19.59 13.89 6.65
CA THR A 28 19.35 12.46 6.47
C THR A 28 17.97 12.15 7.05
N GLY A 29 16.92 12.36 6.26
CA GLY A 29 15.63 11.80 6.55
C GLY A 29 15.83 10.28 6.66
N THR A 30 15.66 9.71 7.85
CA THR A 30 15.62 8.27 8.02
C THR A 30 14.41 7.77 7.22
N ALA A 31 14.67 7.03 6.13
CA ALA A 31 13.62 6.36 5.39
C ALA A 31 12.86 5.49 6.41
N SER A 32 11.56 5.75 6.56
CA SER A 32 10.72 4.97 7.46
C SER A 32 10.57 3.57 6.86
N ALA A 33 10.94 2.55 7.62
CA ALA A 33 10.70 1.18 7.21
C ALA A 33 9.19 0.93 7.10
N ALA A 34 8.79 0.10 6.12
CA ALA A 34 7.40 -0.31 5.99
C ALA A 34 6.89 -0.93 7.30
N PRO A 35 5.66 -0.62 7.72
CA PRO A 35 5.04 -1.30 8.87
C PRO A 35 4.93 -2.80 8.59
N ALA A 36 4.93 -3.61 9.67
CA ALA A 36 4.70 -5.04 9.54
C ALA A 36 3.31 -5.27 8.88
N PRO A 37 3.23 -6.14 7.87
CA PRO A 37 1.96 -6.44 7.21
C PRO A 37 0.99 -7.11 8.19
N GLY A 38 -0.31 -6.95 7.95
CA GLY A 38 -1.35 -7.71 8.65
C GLY A 38 -1.33 -9.20 8.28
N PRO A 39 -2.34 -9.98 8.68
CA PRO A 39 -2.43 -11.39 8.31
C PRO A 39 -2.45 -11.60 6.79
N LEU A 40 -1.76 -12.65 6.31
CA LEU A 40 -1.81 -13.08 4.91
C LEU A 40 -3.24 -13.55 4.57
N VAL A 41 -3.82 -13.04 3.49
CA VAL A 41 -5.20 -13.36 3.07
C VAL A 41 -5.27 -14.03 1.70
N TRP A 42 -4.24 -13.86 0.88
CA TRP A 42 -4.11 -14.51 -0.42
C TRP A 42 -2.64 -14.53 -0.83
N SER A 43 -2.20 -15.61 -1.48
CA SER A 43 -0.87 -15.66 -2.08
C SER A 43 -0.81 -16.61 -3.27
N ASP A 44 0.21 -16.40 -4.09
CA ASP A 44 0.73 -17.38 -5.02
C ASP A 44 2.25 -17.37 -4.94
N GLU A 45 2.83 -18.50 -4.54
CA GLU A 45 4.28 -18.74 -4.43
C GLU A 45 4.83 -19.42 -5.70
N PHE A 46 3.99 -19.62 -6.70
CA PHE A 46 4.28 -20.21 -8.01
C PHE A 46 4.98 -21.57 -7.99
N ASP A 47 4.77 -22.34 -6.92
CA ASP A 47 5.28 -23.70 -6.81
C ASP A 47 4.76 -24.61 -7.93
N GLY A 48 5.61 -25.50 -8.41
CA GLY A 48 5.23 -26.52 -9.41
C GLY A 48 6.33 -26.79 -10.43
N PRO A 49 6.11 -27.78 -11.31
CA PRO A 49 7.11 -28.18 -12.29
C PRO A 49 7.43 -27.08 -13.32
N ALA A 50 8.68 -27.10 -13.80
CA ALA A 50 9.10 -26.20 -14.89
C ALA A 50 8.22 -26.38 -16.14
N GLY A 51 7.86 -25.27 -16.75
CA GLY A 51 6.99 -25.23 -17.94
C GLY A 51 5.50 -25.43 -17.67
N SER A 52 5.08 -25.66 -16.41
CA SER A 52 3.67 -25.78 -16.07
C SER A 52 2.96 -24.43 -16.07
N ALA A 53 1.66 -24.45 -16.38
CA ALA A 53 0.81 -23.27 -16.37
C ALA A 53 0.59 -22.72 -14.95
N VAL A 54 0.19 -21.46 -14.84
CA VAL A 54 -0.29 -20.87 -13.59
C VAL A 54 -1.59 -21.55 -13.11
N ASP A 55 -1.87 -21.41 -11.82
CA ASP A 55 -3.11 -21.90 -11.24
C ASP A 55 -4.32 -21.12 -11.76
N SER A 56 -5.17 -21.78 -12.54
CA SER A 56 -6.37 -21.18 -13.12
C SER A 56 -7.45 -20.85 -12.08
N SER A 57 -7.35 -21.32 -10.83
CA SER A 57 -8.22 -20.88 -9.75
C SER A 57 -7.84 -19.50 -9.21
N LYS A 58 -6.60 -19.07 -9.48
CA LYS A 58 -6.04 -17.78 -9.05
C LYS A 58 -5.95 -16.78 -10.20
N TRP A 59 -5.56 -17.21 -11.39
CA TRP A 59 -5.22 -16.32 -12.50
C TRP A 59 -6.10 -16.58 -13.75
N ARG A 60 -6.38 -15.48 -14.43
CA ARG A 60 -6.96 -15.44 -15.78
C ARG A 60 -6.00 -14.74 -16.71
N PHE A 61 -6.24 -14.81 -18.00
CA PHE A 61 -5.45 -14.13 -19.01
C PHE A 61 -6.31 -13.15 -19.80
N ASP A 62 -5.78 -11.99 -20.07
CA ASP A 62 -6.21 -11.15 -21.16
C ASP A 62 -5.53 -11.62 -22.45
N ILE A 63 -6.29 -11.73 -23.54
CA ILE A 63 -5.80 -12.22 -24.81
C ILE A 63 -6.09 -11.19 -25.91
N GLY A 64 -5.10 -10.91 -26.75
CA GLY A 64 -5.28 -10.04 -27.91
C GLY A 64 -4.16 -9.06 -28.16
N GLY A 65 -4.20 -8.42 -29.34
CA GLY A 65 -3.21 -7.48 -29.84
C GLY A 65 -3.81 -6.11 -30.22
N GLY A 66 -4.87 -5.67 -29.54
CA GLY A 66 -5.58 -4.40 -29.83
C GLY A 66 -4.85 -3.13 -29.42
N GLY A 67 -3.59 -3.22 -28.97
CA GLY A 67 -2.78 -2.06 -28.52
C GLY A 67 -3.10 -1.56 -27.12
N TRP A 68 -4.08 -2.15 -26.43
CA TRP A 68 -4.40 -2.00 -25.00
C TRP A 68 -4.51 -0.55 -24.51
N GLY A 69 -4.96 0.36 -25.40
CA GLY A 69 -5.07 1.80 -25.12
C GLY A 69 -3.79 2.61 -25.26
N ASN A 70 -2.62 1.95 -25.37
CA ASN A 70 -1.30 2.58 -25.36
C ASN A 70 -0.50 2.37 -26.67
N ASN A 71 -1.11 1.85 -27.74
CA ASN A 71 -0.43 1.45 -28.98
C ASN A 71 0.67 0.38 -28.75
N GLU A 72 0.47 -0.51 -27.81
CA GLU A 72 1.38 -1.61 -27.48
C GLU A 72 1.46 -2.60 -28.66
N HIS A 73 2.61 -3.22 -28.88
CA HIS A 73 2.87 -4.05 -30.07
C HIS A 73 2.74 -5.56 -29.84
N GLN A 74 2.70 -6.03 -28.60
CA GLN A 74 2.54 -7.47 -28.33
C GLN A 74 1.09 -7.94 -28.53
N TYR A 75 0.99 -9.22 -28.85
CA TYR A 75 -0.22 -10.00 -28.64
C TYR A 75 -0.09 -10.73 -27.31
N TYR A 76 -1.00 -10.51 -26.39
CA TYR A 76 -1.07 -11.28 -25.15
C TYR A 76 -1.72 -12.64 -25.40
N THR A 77 -1.12 -13.70 -24.86
CA THR A 77 -1.54 -15.11 -25.00
C THR A 77 -1.71 -15.74 -23.62
N ASP A 78 -2.40 -16.88 -23.58
CA ASP A 78 -2.47 -17.81 -22.43
C ASP A 78 -1.46 -18.98 -22.55
N SER A 79 -0.54 -18.89 -23.50
CA SER A 79 0.44 -19.95 -23.77
C SER A 79 1.50 -20.01 -22.66
N THR A 80 1.86 -21.23 -22.25
CA THR A 80 3.00 -21.48 -21.36
C THR A 80 4.35 -21.03 -21.95
N ARG A 81 4.40 -20.72 -23.25
CA ARG A 81 5.55 -20.05 -23.86
C ARG A 81 5.73 -18.61 -23.38
N ASN A 82 4.63 -17.94 -22.98
CA ASN A 82 4.63 -16.56 -22.53
C ASN A 82 4.42 -16.43 -21.02
N ALA A 83 3.81 -17.40 -20.35
CA ALA A 83 3.71 -17.43 -18.89
C ALA A 83 3.73 -18.85 -18.38
N ALA A 84 4.80 -19.22 -17.68
CA ALA A 84 4.98 -20.55 -17.10
C ALA A 84 5.81 -20.49 -15.81
N LYS A 85 5.62 -21.49 -14.96
CA LYS A 85 6.48 -21.73 -13.79
C LYS A 85 7.85 -22.22 -14.23
N ASP A 86 8.89 -21.84 -13.50
CA ASP A 86 10.27 -22.23 -13.84
C ASP A 86 10.76 -23.50 -13.12
N GLY A 87 9.97 -24.04 -12.20
CA GLY A 87 10.33 -25.19 -11.38
C GLY A 87 11.13 -24.86 -10.11
N ASN A 88 11.41 -23.60 -9.87
CA ASN A 88 12.15 -23.10 -8.71
C ASN A 88 11.32 -22.15 -7.84
N GLY A 89 9.98 -22.24 -7.94
CA GLY A 89 9.08 -21.36 -7.20
C GLY A 89 8.88 -19.99 -7.84
N ASN A 90 9.11 -19.82 -9.15
CA ASN A 90 8.87 -18.57 -9.81
C ASN A 90 7.88 -18.73 -10.99
N LEU A 91 7.10 -17.69 -11.23
CA LEU A 91 6.44 -17.44 -12.51
C LEU A 91 7.39 -16.65 -13.42
N VAL A 92 7.49 -17.06 -14.68
CA VAL A 92 8.23 -16.33 -15.72
C VAL A 92 7.26 -15.86 -16.79
N ILE A 93 7.07 -14.54 -16.91
CA ILE A 93 6.36 -13.90 -18.02
C ILE A 93 7.38 -13.52 -19.08
N THR A 94 7.22 -14.05 -20.28
CA THR A 94 8.21 -13.93 -21.37
C THR A 94 7.64 -13.14 -22.53
N ALA A 95 8.20 -11.96 -22.80
CA ALA A 95 8.01 -11.23 -24.03
C ALA A 95 8.96 -11.77 -25.11
N ARG A 96 8.40 -12.15 -26.26
CA ARG A 96 9.13 -12.76 -27.39
C ARG A 96 8.96 -11.95 -28.65
N ARG A 97 10.04 -11.82 -29.41
CA ARG A 97 9.97 -11.37 -30.80
C ARG A 97 9.78 -12.60 -31.68
N GLU A 98 8.59 -12.75 -32.23
CA GLU A 98 8.24 -13.89 -33.08
C GLU A 98 7.11 -13.47 -34.03
N ASN A 99 7.00 -14.16 -35.18
CA ASN A 99 5.97 -13.93 -36.19
C ASN A 99 4.89 -15.03 -36.06
N PRO A 100 3.97 -14.93 -35.11
CA PRO A 100 2.90 -15.92 -34.98
C PRO A 100 1.90 -15.72 -36.13
N ALA A 101 1.92 -16.61 -37.11
CA ALA A 101 1.26 -16.47 -38.40
C ALA A 101 -0.28 -16.21 -38.32
N ASN A 102 -0.90 -16.45 -37.14
CA ASN A 102 -2.35 -16.34 -36.95
C ASN A 102 -2.76 -15.18 -36.05
N TYR A 103 -1.84 -14.38 -35.54
CA TYR A 103 -2.15 -13.27 -34.63
C TYR A 103 -2.17 -11.94 -35.36
N GLN A 104 -3.28 -11.21 -35.17
CA GLN A 104 -3.44 -9.86 -35.69
C GLN A 104 -3.37 -8.84 -34.55
N CYS A 105 -2.50 -7.87 -34.74
CA CYS A 105 -2.34 -6.71 -33.88
C CYS A 105 -2.96 -5.47 -34.54
N HIS A 106 -3.14 -4.41 -33.78
CA HIS A 106 -3.72 -3.15 -34.29
C HIS A 106 -2.93 -2.54 -35.48
N TYR A 107 -1.67 -2.93 -35.65
CA TYR A 107 -0.77 -2.47 -36.73
C TYR A 107 -0.58 -3.54 -37.84
N GLY A 108 -1.35 -4.61 -37.85
CA GLY A 108 -1.26 -5.73 -38.81
C GLY A 108 -0.76 -7.01 -38.15
N THR A 109 0.05 -7.82 -38.86
CA THR A 109 0.61 -9.06 -38.30
C THR A 109 1.47 -8.78 -37.08
N CYS A 110 1.18 -9.46 -35.96
CA CYS A 110 1.92 -9.28 -34.72
C CYS A 110 3.38 -9.72 -34.85
N GLN A 111 4.28 -8.94 -34.29
CA GLN A 111 5.72 -9.22 -34.24
C GLN A 111 6.19 -9.66 -32.86
N TYR A 112 5.34 -9.55 -31.86
CA TYR A 112 5.69 -9.86 -30.47
C TYR A 112 4.53 -10.61 -29.82
N THR A 113 4.87 -11.55 -28.93
CA THR A 113 3.94 -12.18 -28.00
C THR A 113 4.39 -11.93 -26.57
N SER A 114 3.44 -11.92 -25.62
CA SER A 114 3.68 -11.79 -24.20
C SER A 114 2.48 -12.37 -23.43
N ALA A 115 2.44 -12.14 -22.11
CA ALA A 115 1.28 -12.49 -21.30
C ALA A 115 0.87 -11.33 -20.38
N ARG A 116 -0.45 -11.28 -20.10
CA ARG A 116 -1.09 -10.42 -19.11
C ARG A 116 -2.02 -11.26 -18.27
N LEU A 117 -1.66 -11.40 -17.00
CA LEU A 117 -2.36 -12.20 -16.01
C LEU A 117 -3.15 -11.30 -15.08
N LEU A 118 -4.35 -11.72 -14.69
CA LEU A 118 -5.20 -10.94 -13.80
C LEU A 118 -5.97 -11.86 -12.83
N THR A 119 -6.33 -11.31 -11.66
CA THR A 119 -7.15 -11.99 -10.66
C THR A 119 -8.64 -11.64 -10.76
N ALA A 120 -9.09 -10.96 -11.83
CA ALA A 120 -10.50 -10.70 -12.05
C ALA A 120 -11.32 -11.99 -12.01
N ALA A 121 -12.46 -11.96 -11.34
CA ALA A 121 -13.36 -13.11 -11.09
C ALA A 121 -12.77 -14.26 -10.24
N THR A 122 -11.53 -14.15 -9.76
CA THR A 122 -10.92 -15.13 -8.85
C THR A 122 -10.61 -14.54 -7.49
N PHE A 123 -10.09 -13.32 -7.45
CA PHE A 123 -9.78 -12.60 -6.22
C PHE A 123 -9.88 -11.10 -6.43
N THR A 124 -10.67 -10.45 -5.61
CA THR A 124 -10.75 -8.98 -5.50
C THR A 124 -10.70 -8.58 -4.03
N ARG A 125 -10.21 -7.38 -3.75
CA ARG A 125 -10.16 -6.89 -2.38
C ARG A 125 -10.19 -5.37 -2.33
N THR A 126 -10.81 -4.84 -1.27
CA THR A 126 -10.69 -3.45 -0.86
C THR A 126 -9.77 -3.40 0.34
N TYR A 127 -8.73 -2.58 0.24
CA TYR A 127 -7.72 -2.33 1.26
C TYR A 127 -6.83 -3.54 1.63
N GLY A 128 -5.62 -3.23 2.02
CA GLY A 128 -4.61 -4.20 2.39
C GLY A 128 -3.22 -3.83 1.87
N ARG A 129 -2.25 -4.69 2.16
CA ARG A 129 -0.95 -4.64 1.50
C ARG A 129 -0.95 -5.60 0.34
N PHE A 130 -0.62 -5.09 -0.85
CA PHE A 130 -0.41 -5.87 -2.08
C PHE A 130 1.07 -5.83 -2.39
N GLU A 131 1.69 -6.99 -2.48
CA GLU A 131 3.14 -7.13 -2.56
C GLU A 131 3.52 -8.21 -3.55
N ALA A 132 4.54 -7.93 -4.37
CA ALA A 132 5.18 -8.93 -5.21
C ALA A 132 6.69 -8.79 -5.16
N ARG A 133 7.41 -9.91 -5.19
CA ARG A 133 8.86 -9.95 -5.33
C ARG A 133 9.21 -10.35 -6.74
N MET A 134 9.88 -9.44 -7.46
CA MET A 134 10.07 -9.55 -8.89
C MET A 134 11.50 -9.16 -9.30
N LYS A 135 11.97 -9.81 -10.38
CA LYS A 135 13.16 -9.39 -11.14
C LYS A 135 12.69 -8.94 -12.51
N LEU A 136 12.94 -7.66 -12.85
CA LEU A 136 12.37 -7.03 -14.02
C LEU A 136 13.13 -7.35 -15.32
N PRO A 137 12.48 -7.32 -16.49
CA PRO A 137 13.15 -7.31 -17.78
C PRO A 137 13.87 -5.97 -18.02
N ARG A 138 14.65 -5.92 -19.11
CA ARG A 138 15.34 -4.69 -19.55
C ARG A 138 15.24 -4.49 -21.06
N GLY A 139 15.58 -3.33 -21.53
CA GLY A 139 15.68 -3.00 -22.94
C GLY A 139 14.66 -1.97 -23.39
N GLN A 140 15.10 -1.14 -24.37
CA GLN A 140 14.26 -0.09 -24.96
C GLN A 140 12.91 -0.66 -25.42
N GLY A 141 11.80 -0.01 -25.03
CA GLY A 141 10.44 -0.42 -25.41
C GLY A 141 9.89 -1.61 -24.63
N ILE A 142 10.57 -2.09 -23.58
CA ILE A 142 10.05 -3.12 -22.66
C ILE A 142 9.37 -2.42 -21.49
N TRP A 143 8.15 -2.87 -21.14
CA TRP A 143 7.32 -2.24 -20.12
C TRP A 143 6.64 -3.30 -19.23
N PRO A 144 7.31 -3.76 -18.18
CA PRO A 144 6.70 -4.59 -17.16
C PRO A 144 5.82 -3.76 -16.23
N ALA A 145 4.72 -4.33 -15.77
CA ALA A 145 3.83 -3.72 -14.80
C ALA A 145 3.25 -4.74 -13.82
N PHE A 146 3.09 -4.31 -12.57
CA PHE A 146 2.28 -4.92 -11.52
C PHE A 146 1.36 -3.85 -10.97
N TRP A 147 0.06 -4.01 -11.16
CA TRP A 147 -0.93 -2.98 -10.97
C TRP A 147 -2.30 -3.54 -10.62
N MET A 148 -3.25 -2.67 -10.33
CA MET A 148 -4.59 -3.03 -9.90
C MET A 148 -5.64 -2.17 -10.60
N LEU A 149 -6.78 -2.79 -10.90
CA LEU A 149 -7.90 -2.11 -11.55
C LEU A 149 -9.19 -2.36 -10.77
N GLY A 150 -10.02 -1.32 -10.64
CA GLY A 150 -11.33 -1.42 -10.01
C GLY A 150 -12.29 -2.28 -10.83
N GLY A 151 -13.08 -3.11 -10.15
CA GLY A 151 -13.98 -4.07 -10.78
C GLY A 151 -15.32 -3.52 -11.25
N THR A 152 -15.65 -2.28 -10.92
CA THR A 152 -16.95 -1.66 -11.21
C THR A 152 -16.77 -0.46 -12.12
N SER A 153 -17.72 -0.18 -12.99
CA SER A 153 -17.68 0.93 -13.96
C SER A 153 -16.54 0.83 -15.01
N GLY A 154 -16.49 1.76 -15.96
CA GLY A 154 -15.45 1.84 -16.97
C GLY A 154 -14.26 2.69 -16.50
N TRP A 155 -13.08 2.44 -17.10
CA TRP A 155 -11.90 3.28 -16.88
C TRP A 155 -12.11 4.69 -17.46
N PRO A 156 -11.67 5.77 -16.75
CA PRO A 156 -10.93 5.78 -15.51
C PRO A 156 -11.79 5.87 -14.23
N ASP A 157 -13.11 5.82 -14.32
CA ASP A 157 -14.02 5.99 -13.18
C ASP A 157 -13.94 4.84 -12.15
N ASN A 158 -13.48 3.65 -12.60
CA ASN A 158 -13.24 2.50 -11.74
C ASN A 158 -11.91 2.57 -10.96
N GLY A 159 -11.05 3.55 -11.26
CA GLY A 159 -9.75 3.72 -10.60
C GLY A 159 -8.72 2.67 -11.00
N GLU A 160 -7.44 3.06 -10.95
CA GLU A 160 -6.27 2.22 -11.21
C GLU A 160 -5.17 2.57 -10.21
N ILE A 161 -4.48 1.55 -9.69
CA ILE A 161 -3.34 1.71 -8.78
C ILE A 161 -2.16 0.95 -9.38
N ASP A 162 -1.16 1.68 -9.87
CA ASP A 162 0.06 1.08 -10.39
C ASP A 162 1.06 0.92 -9.24
N ILE A 163 1.29 -0.33 -8.84
CA ILE A 163 2.21 -0.67 -7.75
C ILE A 163 3.64 -0.55 -8.23
N MET A 164 3.91 -1.05 -9.44
CA MET A 164 5.20 -1.00 -10.09
C MET A 164 5.02 -0.94 -11.60
N GLU A 165 5.58 0.08 -12.21
CA GLU A 165 5.85 0.17 -13.64
C GLU A 165 7.32 0.48 -13.86
N ASN A 166 7.92 -0.11 -14.89
CA ASN A 166 9.27 0.22 -15.33
C ASN A 166 9.30 0.31 -16.84
N ILE A 167 10.07 1.25 -17.37
CA ILE A 167 10.30 1.37 -18.81
C ILE A 167 11.78 1.14 -19.11
N GLY A 168 12.05 0.35 -20.14
CA GLY A 168 13.39 -0.17 -20.36
C GLY A 168 14.49 0.86 -20.63
N ARG A 169 14.13 2.11 -21.00
CA ARG A 169 15.10 3.23 -21.10
C ARG A 169 15.49 3.81 -19.74
N GLU A 170 14.74 3.50 -18.68
CA GLU A 170 14.99 3.95 -17.30
C GLU A 170 15.15 2.75 -16.37
N PRO A 171 16.14 1.87 -16.59
CA PRO A 171 16.20 0.55 -15.97
C PRO A 171 16.36 0.57 -14.45
N ASN A 172 16.77 1.72 -13.90
CA ASN A 172 16.98 1.92 -12.46
C ASN A 172 15.79 2.60 -11.77
N THR A 173 14.75 2.97 -12.54
CA THR A 173 13.61 3.72 -12.01
C THR A 173 12.33 2.93 -12.16
N VAL A 174 11.55 2.83 -11.08
CA VAL A 174 10.17 2.36 -11.11
C VAL A 174 9.23 3.50 -10.79
N HIS A 175 8.00 3.38 -11.27
CA HIS A 175 6.95 4.38 -11.09
C HIS A 175 5.78 3.73 -10.38
N GLY A 176 5.19 4.47 -9.45
CA GLY A 176 3.90 4.17 -8.84
C GLY A 176 2.93 5.30 -9.14
N THR A 177 1.72 4.98 -9.52
CA THR A 177 0.76 5.96 -10.03
C THR A 177 -0.65 5.62 -9.55
N ILE A 178 -1.52 6.62 -9.49
CA ILE A 178 -2.97 6.42 -9.43
C ILE A 178 -3.63 7.12 -10.60
N HIS A 179 -4.66 6.46 -11.15
CA HIS A 179 -5.52 7.02 -12.18
C HIS A 179 -6.98 7.00 -11.75
N GLY A 180 -7.69 8.05 -12.11
CA GLY A 180 -9.12 8.21 -11.84
C GLY A 180 -9.71 9.35 -12.67
N PRO A 181 -11.00 9.69 -12.45
CA PRO A 181 -11.69 10.74 -13.20
C PRO A 181 -11.02 12.11 -13.00
N GLY A 182 -10.53 12.68 -14.10
CA GLY A 182 -9.81 13.96 -14.11
C GLY A 182 -8.30 13.86 -13.91
N TYR A 183 -7.76 12.67 -13.62
CA TYR A 183 -6.31 12.39 -13.47
C TYR A 183 -5.96 11.00 -14.00
N SER A 184 -5.97 10.82 -15.31
CA SER A 184 -5.74 9.54 -15.96
C SER A 184 -4.81 9.64 -17.17
N GLY A 185 -4.30 8.51 -17.65
CA GLY A 185 -3.32 8.46 -18.73
C GLY A 185 -2.07 9.27 -18.36
N GLY A 186 -1.62 10.15 -19.27
CA GLY A 186 -0.49 11.05 -19.00
C GLY A 186 -0.71 12.08 -17.88
N GLY A 187 -1.93 12.20 -17.36
CA GLY A 187 -2.28 13.04 -16.21
C GLY A 187 -2.38 12.27 -14.89
N GLY A 188 -1.98 10.99 -14.85
CA GLY A 188 -1.92 10.20 -13.62
C GLY A 188 -1.08 10.87 -12.52
N ILE A 189 -1.42 10.61 -11.27
CA ILE A 189 -0.74 11.21 -10.12
C ILE A 189 0.19 10.19 -9.49
N GLY A 190 1.49 10.37 -9.65
CA GLY A 190 2.48 9.40 -9.20
C GLY A 190 3.86 9.99 -8.90
N ALA A 191 4.82 9.12 -8.62
CA ALA A 191 6.23 9.45 -8.48
C ALA A 191 7.11 8.28 -8.92
N GLY A 192 8.34 8.60 -9.38
CA GLY A 192 9.38 7.62 -9.64
C GLY A 192 10.27 7.38 -8.42
N TYR A 193 10.82 6.18 -8.33
CA TYR A 193 11.85 5.81 -7.35
C TYR A 193 13.05 5.19 -8.06
N THR A 194 14.23 5.79 -7.88
CA THR A 194 15.47 5.39 -8.56
C THR A 194 16.44 4.77 -7.58
N ILE A 195 17.02 3.62 -7.95
CA ILE A 195 18.06 2.93 -7.18
C ILE A 195 19.40 2.96 -7.92
N GLY A 196 20.47 2.53 -7.24
CA GLY A 196 21.84 2.60 -7.78
C GLY A 196 22.18 1.60 -8.89
N ALA A 197 21.31 0.61 -9.19
CA ALA A 197 21.51 -0.43 -10.17
C ALA A 197 20.21 -0.74 -10.92
N PRO A 198 20.27 -1.39 -12.11
CA PRO A 198 19.05 -1.81 -12.82
C PRO A 198 18.21 -2.81 -12.00
N PHE A 199 16.90 -2.62 -11.98
CA PHE A 199 15.95 -3.57 -11.36
C PHE A 199 15.97 -4.96 -12.03
N ALA A 200 16.61 -5.09 -13.17
CA ALA A 200 16.84 -6.36 -13.84
C ALA A 200 18.02 -7.18 -13.29
N ASP A 201 18.82 -6.63 -12.38
CA ASP A 201 20.02 -7.32 -11.86
C ASP A 201 19.71 -8.22 -10.67
N ALA A 202 18.66 -7.90 -9.89
CA ALA A 202 18.26 -8.63 -8.69
C ALA A 202 16.73 -8.72 -8.54
N PHE A 203 16.26 -9.54 -7.60
CA PHE A 203 14.90 -9.51 -7.14
C PHE A 203 14.69 -8.34 -6.18
N HIS A 204 13.60 -7.61 -6.38
CA HIS A 204 13.14 -6.52 -5.54
C HIS A 204 11.70 -6.75 -5.12
N THR A 205 11.32 -6.21 -3.97
CA THR A 205 9.95 -6.27 -3.46
C THR A 205 9.25 -4.95 -3.76
N PHE A 206 8.12 -5.02 -4.45
CA PHE A 206 7.26 -3.88 -4.78
C PHE A 206 5.94 -4.04 -4.02
N ALA A 207 5.51 -3.00 -3.32
CA ALA A 207 4.30 -3.08 -2.52
C ALA A 207 3.54 -1.75 -2.43
N VAL A 208 2.24 -1.85 -2.20
CA VAL A 208 1.40 -0.75 -1.70
C VAL A 208 0.70 -1.16 -0.41
N ASP A 209 0.65 -0.24 0.55
CA ASP A 209 -0.31 -0.28 1.65
C ASP A 209 -1.48 0.61 1.29
N TRP A 210 -2.64 0.01 1.10
CA TRP A 210 -3.86 0.69 0.73
C TRP A 210 -4.87 0.62 1.87
N SER A 211 -5.30 1.78 2.33
CA SER A 211 -6.27 1.97 3.41
C SER A 211 -7.26 3.09 3.05
N PRO A 212 -8.35 3.31 3.80
CA PRO A 212 -9.25 4.43 3.53
C PRO A 212 -8.50 5.75 3.41
N ASN A 213 -8.68 6.43 2.26
CA ASN A 213 -8.09 7.73 1.95
C ASN A 213 -6.54 7.80 1.97
N LEU A 214 -5.85 6.65 1.87
CA LEU A 214 -4.39 6.63 1.85
C LEU A 214 -3.86 5.43 1.06
N ILE A 215 -2.95 5.67 0.14
CA ILE A 215 -2.14 4.66 -0.54
C ILE A 215 -0.68 5.04 -0.38
N VAL A 216 0.16 4.07 0.02
CA VAL A 216 1.60 4.26 0.28
C VAL A 216 2.37 3.22 -0.51
N TRP A 217 3.40 3.64 -1.26
CA TRP A 217 4.22 2.75 -2.09
C TRP A 217 5.58 2.47 -1.47
N TYR A 218 6.05 1.25 -1.67
CA TYR A 218 7.33 0.76 -1.16
C TYR A 218 8.13 0.01 -2.22
N VAL A 219 9.45 0.21 -2.19
CA VAL A 219 10.43 -0.65 -2.85
C VAL A 219 11.37 -1.18 -1.77
N ASP A 220 11.54 -2.50 -1.68
CA ASP A 220 12.37 -3.17 -0.68
C ASP A 220 12.10 -2.71 0.77
N GLY A 221 10.82 -2.45 1.08
CA GLY A 221 10.39 -1.96 2.37
C GLY A 221 10.65 -0.47 2.63
N VAL A 222 11.18 0.26 1.67
CA VAL A 222 11.41 1.72 1.76
C VAL A 222 10.21 2.44 1.16
N GLU A 223 9.52 3.26 1.97
CA GLU A 223 8.48 4.16 1.47
C GLU A 223 9.09 5.22 0.56
N TYR A 224 8.51 5.42 -0.64
CA TYR A 224 8.96 6.47 -1.55
C TYR A 224 7.87 7.46 -1.95
N GLN A 225 6.60 7.10 -1.79
CA GLN A 225 5.51 8.03 -1.99
C GLN A 225 4.26 7.61 -1.21
N ARG A 226 3.36 8.58 -1.04
CA ARG A 226 1.98 8.39 -0.56
C ARG A 226 1.02 9.32 -1.27
N ARG A 227 -0.25 8.90 -1.36
CA ARG A 227 -1.34 9.69 -1.95
C ARG A 227 -2.58 9.65 -1.07
N THR A 228 -3.24 10.79 -1.01
CA THR A 228 -4.48 11.03 -0.25
C THR A 228 -5.46 11.80 -1.12
N PRO A 229 -6.74 11.94 -0.75
CA PRO A 229 -7.69 12.80 -1.46
C PRO A 229 -7.22 14.25 -1.64
N ALA A 230 -6.39 14.77 -0.74
CA ALA A 230 -5.84 16.12 -0.84
C ALA A 230 -4.92 16.32 -2.05
N ASP A 231 -4.29 15.24 -2.53
CA ASP A 231 -3.37 15.29 -3.67
C ASP A 231 -4.08 15.38 -5.02
N LEU A 232 -5.43 15.22 -5.06
CA LEU A 232 -6.22 15.13 -6.29
C LEU A 232 -6.69 16.48 -6.84
N GLY A 233 -6.34 17.61 -6.22
CA GLY A 233 -6.75 18.94 -6.69
C GLY A 233 -8.27 19.14 -6.79
N GLY A 234 -9.05 18.45 -5.97
CA GLY A 234 -10.51 18.50 -5.95
C GLY A 234 -11.21 17.42 -6.79
N ASN A 235 -10.46 16.58 -7.50
CA ASN A 235 -11.03 15.43 -8.20
C ASN A 235 -11.48 14.33 -7.22
N ARG A 236 -12.33 13.41 -7.71
CA ARG A 236 -12.91 12.34 -6.89
C ARG A 236 -11.88 11.27 -6.55
N TRP A 237 -11.79 10.89 -5.26
CA TRP A 237 -11.11 9.69 -4.80
C TRP A 237 -11.98 8.47 -5.11
N VAL A 238 -11.45 7.50 -5.85
CA VAL A 238 -12.20 6.33 -6.32
C VAL A 238 -11.64 5.01 -5.78
N PHE A 239 -10.73 5.07 -4.82
CA PHE A 239 -10.05 3.90 -4.26
C PHE A 239 -10.72 3.45 -2.94
N ASP A 240 -12.00 3.05 -3.01
CA ASP A 240 -12.84 2.69 -1.86
C ASP A 240 -13.76 1.48 -2.13
N HIS A 241 -13.48 0.73 -3.20
CA HIS A 241 -14.22 -0.46 -3.62
C HIS A 241 -13.24 -1.58 -4.04
N PRO A 242 -13.70 -2.82 -4.35
CA PRO A 242 -12.80 -3.92 -4.68
C PRO A 242 -12.01 -3.71 -5.97
N PHE A 243 -10.70 -3.98 -5.91
CA PHE A 243 -9.77 -4.03 -7.03
C PHE A 243 -9.24 -5.44 -7.23
N PHE A 244 -8.86 -5.78 -8.46
CA PHE A 244 -8.14 -6.99 -8.82
C PHE A 244 -6.72 -6.65 -9.29
N MET A 245 -5.80 -7.59 -9.15
CA MET A 245 -4.40 -7.45 -9.54
C MET A 245 -4.19 -7.84 -11.00
N ILE A 246 -3.22 -7.18 -11.63
CA ILE A 246 -2.75 -7.46 -12.98
C ILE A 246 -1.23 -7.46 -13.01
N MET A 247 -0.62 -8.38 -13.80
CA MET A 247 0.82 -8.34 -14.14
C MET A 247 1.00 -8.65 -15.62
N ASN A 248 1.91 -7.93 -16.24
CA ASN A 248 2.22 -8.10 -17.65
C ASN A 248 3.61 -7.63 -18.02
N VAL A 249 4.05 -7.99 -19.23
CA VAL A 249 5.15 -7.34 -19.91
C VAL A 249 4.63 -6.82 -21.25
N ALA A 250 4.46 -5.52 -21.37
CA ALA A 250 4.15 -4.88 -22.64
C ALA A 250 5.41 -4.69 -23.48
N VAL A 251 5.24 -4.63 -24.80
CA VAL A 251 6.30 -4.37 -25.79
C VAL A 251 5.89 -3.18 -26.65
N GLY A 252 6.65 -2.11 -26.54
CA GLY A 252 6.31 -0.84 -27.21
C GLY A 252 5.15 -0.12 -26.50
N GLY A 253 4.81 1.02 -27.04
CA GLY A 253 3.72 1.86 -26.56
C GLY A 253 4.09 3.34 -26.51
N ASN A 254 3.08 4.17 -26.24
CA ASN A 254 3.24 5.63 -26.25
C ASN A 254 4.27 6.12 -25.22
N TRP A 255 4.33 5.49 -24.07
CA TRP A 255 5.21 5.90 -22.98
C TRP A 255 6.61 5.26 -23.05
N PRO A 256 6.78 3.93 -23.14
CA PRO A 256 8.11 3.33 -23.19
C PRO A 256 8.83 3.61 -24.51
N GLY A 257 8.11 4.01 -25.55
CA GLY A 257 8.58 3.99 -26.94
C GLY A 257 8.61 2.55 -27.47
N TYR A 258 9.26 2.34 -28.61
CA TYR A 258 9.30 1.02 -29.25
C TYR A 258 10.67 0.37 -29.10
N PRO A 259 10.75 -0.98 -29.17
CA PRO A 259 12.01 -1.69 -29.27
C PRO A 259 12.84 -1.21 -30.44
N ASP A 260 14.15 -1.14 -30.25
CA ASP A 260 15.13 -0.79 -31.30
C ASP A 260 16.20 -1.88 -31.46
N GLY A 261 17.27 -1.59 -32.15
CA GLY A 261 18.37 -2.54 -32.40
C GLY A 261 19.12 -2.99 -31.13
N SER A 262 18.97 -2.27 -30.01
CA SER A 262 19.60 -2.60 -28.74
C SER A 262 18.73 -3.57 -27.91
N THR A 263 17.44 -3.71 -28.23
CA THR A 263 16.52 -4.55 -27.47
C THR A 263 16.68 -6.01 -27.87
N THR A 264 17.16 -6.82 -26.94
CA THR A 264 17.28 -8.27 -27.11
C THR A 264 16.00 -8.97 -26.69
N PHE A 265 15.69 -10.10 -27.35
CA PHE A 265 14.57 -10.97 -27.00
C PHE A 265 15.06 -12.42 -26.87
N PRO A 266 14.44 -13.27 -26.03
CA PRO A 266 13.30 -12.93 -25.14
C PRO A 266 13.67 -12.03 -23.98
N GLN A 267 12.68 -11.28 -23.44
CA GLN A 267 12.77 -10.55 -22.19
C GLN A 267 11.82 -11.18 -21.17
N THR A 268 12.25 -11.29 -19.93
CA THR A 268 11.51 -12.00 -18.89
C THR A 268 11.28 -11.15 -17.64
N LEU A 269 10.05 -11.11 -17.17
CA LEU A 269 9.69 -10.73 -15.82
C LEU A 269 9.63 -12.02 -14.99
N THR A 270 10.48 -12.15 -13.99
CA THR A 270 10.48 -13.29 -13.06
C THR A 270 9.84 -12.86 -11.75
N VAL A 271 8.81 -13.59 -11.32
CA VAL A 271 8.01 -13.30 -10.12
C VAL A 271 8.19 -14.44 -9.13
N ASP A 272 8.78 -14.16 -7.98
CA ASP A 272 8.99 -15.12 -6.89
C ASP A 272 7.68 -15.40 -6.15
N TYR A 273 6.98 -14.33 -5.77
CA TYR A 273 5.66 -14.47 -5.16
C TYR A 273 4.79 -13.23 -5.43
N VAL A 274 3.48 -13.43 -5.28
CA VAL A 274 2.50 -12.36 -5.07
C VAL A 274 1.74 -12.66 -3.78
N ARG A 275 1.69 -11.69 -2.88
CA ARG A 275 1.06 -11.83 -1.56
C ARG A 275 0.14 -10.65 -1.28
N VAL A 276 -1.03 -10.94 -0.73
CA VAL A 276 -1.95 -9.92 -0.24
C VAL A 276 -2.19 -10.15 1.23
N TYR A 277 -1.98 -9.10 2.00
CA TYR A 277 -2.21 -9.11 3.45
C TYR A 277 -3.41 -8.24 3.77
N ALA A 278 -4.11 -8.56 4.84
CA ALA A 278 -5.05 -7.61 5.43
C ALA A 278 -4.33 -6.27 5.67
N PRO A 279 -5.06 -5.13 5.70
CA PRO A 279 -4.40 -3.88 6.08
C PRO A 279 -3.55 -4.14 7.31
N PRO A 280 -2.29 -3.61 7.36
CA PRO A 280 -1.59 -3.58 8.63
C PRO A 280 -2.56 -2.98 9.63
N ALA A 281 -2.55 -3.47 10.83
CA ALA A 281 -3.32 -2.83 11.88
C ALA A 281 -2.88 -1.36 11.89
N THR A 282 -3.63 -0.51 11.16
CA THR A 282 -3.25 0.87 10.89
C THR A 282 -3.12 1.54 12.23
N GLY A 283 -1.90 1.91 12.63
CA GLY A 283 -1.62 2.89 13.68
C GLY A 283 -2.62 3.00 14.83
N GLY A 284 -3.28 1.90 15.18
CA GLY A 284 -4.07 1.80 16.38
C GLY A 284 -3.08 1.63 17.52
N GLY A 285 -3.05 2.60 18.41
CA GLY A 285 -2.35 2.46 19.66
C GLY A 285 -2.98 1.35 20.48
N GLN A 286 -2.25 0.82 21.42
CA GLN A 286 -2.84 -0.01 22.46
C GLN A 286 -3.72 0.85 23.37
N ILE A 287 -4.84 0.31 23.78
CA ILE A 287 -5.61 0.87 24.89
C ILE A 287 -5.35 -0.06 26.06
N SER A 288 -4.59 0.41 27.05
CA SER A 288 -4.31 -0.37 28.26
C SER A 288 -5.05 0.19 29.48
N GLY A 289 -5.43 -0.69 30.39
CA GLY A 289 -6.21 -0.33 31.58
C GLY A 289 -5.77 -1.06 32.84
N ILE A 290 -6.73 -1.36 33.69
CA ILE A 290 -6.51 -2.01 34.99
C ILE A 290 -5.61 -3.26 34.85
N GLY A 291 -4.63 -3.38 35.76
CA GLY A 291 -3.66 -4.48 35.77
C GLY A 291 -2.67 -4.47 34.61
N GLY A 292 -2.53 -3.36 33.87
CA GLY A 292 -1.67 -3.28 32.69
C GLY A 292 -2.15 -4.14 31.50
N LYS A 293 -3.42 -4.54 31.51
CA LYS A 293 -4.02 -5.32 30.43
C LYS A 293 -4.45 -4.45 29.26
N CYS A 294 -4.45 -5.03 28.06
CA CYS A 294 -4.88 -4.38 26.83
C CYS A 294 -6.35 -4.69 26.51
N VAL A 295 -7.04 -3.70 25.94
CA VAL A 295 -8.35 -3.91 25.28
C VAL A 295 -8.12 -4.78 24.05
N ASP A 296 -8.82 -5.91 24.00
CA ASP A 296 -8.56 -7.02 23.10
C ASP A 296 -9.85 -7.54 22.46
N VAL A 297 -9.76 -7.93 21.20
CA VAL A 297 -10.85 -8.64 20.50
C VAL A 297 -10.65 -10.13 20.71
N ALA A 298 -11.60 -10.77 21.40
CA ALA A 298 -11.52 -12.18 21.78
C ALA A 298 -11.16 -13.11 20.60
N GLY A 299 -10.04 -13.84 20.74
CA GLY A 299 -9.57 -14.79 19.73
C GLY A 299 -9.20 -14.14 18.39
N ALA A 300 -9.01 -12.83 18.34
CA ALA A 300 -8.82 -12.07 17.09
C ALA A 300 -9.92 -12.34 16.03
N ALA A 301 -11.11 -12.75 16.47
CA ALA A 301 -12.23 -13.09 15.60
C ALA A 301 -12.87 -11.81 15.02
N THR A 302 -13.29 -11.89 13.75
CA THR A 302 -13.88 -10.75 13.02
C THR A 302 -15.38 -10.86 12.84
N ALA A 303 -16.04 -11.88 13.43
CA ALA A 303 -17.47 -12.00 13.37
C ALA A 303 -18.17 -10.87 14.16
N ASN A 304 -19.33 -10.41 13.67
CA ASN A 304 -20.17 -9.47 14.42
C ASN A 304 -20.61 -10.10 15.75
N GLY A 305 -20.53 -9.32 16.83
CA GLY A 305 -20.81 -9.81 18.18
C GLY A 305 -19.60 -10.40 18.91
N THR A 306 -18.41 -10.43 18.27
CA THR A 306 -17.18 -10.87 18.97
C THR A 306 -16.92 -10.02 20.20
N PRO A 307 -16.68 -10.66 21.36
CA PRO A 307 -16.41 -9.94 22.60
C PRO A 307 -15.22 -9.00 22.53
N VAL A 308 -15.36 -7.80 23.09
CA VAL A 308 -14.22 -6.97 23.48
C VAL A 308 -13.95 -7.21 24.97
N GLN A 309 -12.69 -7.48 25.30
CA GLN A 309 -12.26 -7.99 26.61
C GLN A 309 -10.93 -7.36 27.05
N LEU A 310 -10.46 -7.68 28.26
CA LEU A 310 -9.08 -7.48 28.67
C LEU A 310 -8.26 -8.74 28.38
N TRP A 311 -7.03 -8.55 27.93
CA TRP A 311 -6.04 -9.62 27.75
C TRP A 311 -4.62 -9.12 27.99
N ASP A 312 -3.67 -10.02 28.25
CA ASP A 312 -2.26 -9.66 28.29
C ASP A 312 -1.86 -8.93 27.01
N CYS A 313 -1.14 -7.81 27.15
CA CYS A 313 -0.66 -7.06 26.00
C CYS A 313 0.32 -7.90 25.18
N ASN A 314 -0.03 -8.22 23.95
CA ASN A 314 0.74 -9.12 23.07
C ASN A 314 1.05 -8.50 21.71
N GLY A 315 0.64 -7.23 21.46
CA GLY A 315 0.95 -6.48 20.24
C GLY A 315 0.26 -6.98 18.98
N THR A 316 -0.74 -7.87 19.08
CA THR A 316 -1.48 -8.38 17.92
C THR A 316 -2.49 -7.36 17.38
N GLY A 317 -3.00 -7.59 16.16
CA GLY A 317 -4.05 -6.76 15.56
C GLY A 317 -5.34 -6.71 16.38
N ALA A 318 -5.60 -7.74 17.24
CA ALA A 318 -6.73 -7.76 18.15
C ALA A 318 -6.67 -6.66 19.24
N GLN A 319 -5.48 -6.10 19.47
CA GLN A 319 -5.21 -5.06 20.48
C GLN A 319 -4.82 -3.72 19.85
N SER A 320 -4.85 -3.62 18.52
CA SER A 320 -4.52 -2.40 17.78
C SER A 320 -5.79 -1.64 17.45
N TRP A 321 -6.03 -0.53 18.17
CA TRP A 321 -7.26 0.27 18.08
C TRP A 321 -6.99 1.62 17.42
N SER A 322 -7.56 1.85 16.25
CA SER A 322 -7.50 3.15 15.55
C SER A 322 -8.67 4.05 15.96
N TRP A 323 -8.34 5.31 16.27
CA TRP A 323 -9.30 6.37 16.55
C TRP A 323 -9.53 7.19 15.28
N ASN A 324 -10.77 7.24 14.83
CA ASN A 324 -11.10 7.87 13.57
C ASN A 324 -11.82 9.21 13.79
N SER A 325 -11.75 10.08 12.79
CA SER A 325 -12.37 11.42 12.85
C SER A 325 -13.91 11.39 12.96
N ASP A 326 -14.54 10.27 12.59
CA ASP A 326 -15.98 10.04 12.76
C ASP A 326 -16.34 9.64 14.19
N GLY A 327 -15.37 9.57 15.11
CA GLY A 327 -15.53 9.14 16.49
C GLY A 327 -15.54 7.63 16.68
N SER A 328 -15.39 6.84 15.62
CA SER A 328 -15.30 5.38 15.76
C SER A 328 -13.92 4.94 16.26
N VAL A 329 -13.91 3.87 17.07
CA VAL A 329 -12.69 3.17 17.50
C VAL A 329 -12.71 1.79 16.86
N ARG A 330 -11.67 1.47 16.04
CA ARG A 330 -11.69 0.29 15.18
C ARG A 330 -10.51 -0.63 15.43
N ALA A 331 -10.77 -1.94 15.35
CA ALA A 331 -9.77 -2.99 15.29
C ALA A 331 -10.21 -4.05 14.27
N LEU A 332 -9.27 -4.72 13.61
CA LEU A 332 -9.53 -5.80 12.65
C LEU A 332 -10.56 -5.43 11.55
N GLY A 333 -10.58 -4.15 11.13
CA GLY A 333 -11.50 -3.65 10.10
C GLY A 333 -12.94 -3.42 10.57
N LYS A 334 -13.24 -3.56 11.87
CA LYS A 334 -14.58 -3.37 12.47
C LYS A 334 -14.56 -2.37 13.60
N CYS A 335 -15.74 -1.95 14.07
CA CYS A 335 -15.92 -0.94 15.10
C CYS A 335 -16.13 -1.55 16.48
N MET A 336 -15.57 -0.91 17.52
CA MET A 336 -15.96 -1.10 18.91
C MET A 336 -17.39 -0.60 19.09
N ASP A 337 -18.28 -1.47 19.51
CA ASP A 337 -19.73 -1.27 19.45
C ASP A 337 -20.39 -1.65 20.79
N VAL A 338 -21.33 -0.84 21.22
CA VAL A 338 -22.20 -1.21 22.38
C VAL A 338 -23.33 -2.08 21.87
N THR A 339 -23.41 -3.31 22.38
CA THR A 339 -24.39 -4.32 21.97
C THR A 339 -25.81 -3.74 21.90
N ALA A 340 -26.47 -3.94 20.77
CA ALA A 340 -27.83 -3.50 20.46
C ALA A 340 -28.05 -1.98 20.62
N GLY A 341 -26.99 -1.17 20.62
CA GLY A 341 -27.05 0.28 20.82
C GLY A 341 -27.62 0.66 22.21
N SER A 342 -27.52 -0.24 23.18
CA SER A 342 -28.03 -0.04 24.55
C SER A 342 -27.32 1.13 25.23
N THR A 343 -28.09 1.88 26.02
CA THR A 343 -27.57 2.95 26.89
C THR A 343 -27.56 2.56 28.37
N ALA A 344 -27.91 1.33 28.72
CA ALA A 344 -27.99 0.86 30.09
C ALA A 344 -26.61 0.49 30.67
N ASN A 345 -26.46 0.64 32.00
CA ASN A 345 -25.31 0.09 32.71
C ASN A 345 -25.22 -1.43 32.50
N GLY A 346 -24.01 -1.93 32.28
CA GLY A 346 -23.74 -3.34 32.06
C GLY A 346 -23.89 -3.80 30.62
N ALA A 347 -24.31 -2.92 29.69
CA ALA A 347 -24.35 -3.25 28.26
C ALA A 347 -22.94 -3.59 27.79
N LYS A 348 -22.77 -4.76 27.16
CA LYS A 348 -21.47 -5.29 26.79
C LYS A 348 -20.94 -4.61 25.52
N VAL A 349 -19.63 -4.54 25.44
CA VAL A 349 -18.94 -4.04 24.28
C VAL A 349 -18.49 -5.23 23.39
N GLN A 350 -18.67 -5.07 22.10
CA GLN A 350 -18.41 -6.07 21.08
C GLN A 350 -17.69 -5.46 19.87
N LEU A 351 -17.20 -6.30 19.00
CA LEU A 351 -16.79 -5.93 17.65
C LEU A 351 -17.99 -6.09 16.70
N TYR A 352 -18.24 -5.10 15.85
CA TYR A 352 -19.37 -5.11 14.92
C TYR A 352 -19.03 -4.36 13.62
N ASP A 353 -19.74 -4.66 12.51
CA ASP A 353 -19.61 -3.88 11.29
C ASP A 353 -19.80 -2.39 11.57
N CYS A 354 -18.92 -1.55 11.00
CA CYS A 354 -19.04 -0.11 11.16
C CYS A 354 -20.29 0.40 10.43
N ASN A 355 -21.28 0.88 11.18
CA ASN A 355 -22.56 1.35 10.68
C ASN A 355 -22.86 2.82 11.00
N GLY A 356 -21.90 3.52 11.64
CA GLY A 356 -21.98 4.97 11.93
C GLY A 356 -22.95 5.37 13.02
N THR A 357 -23.56 4.40 13.74
CA THR A 357 -24.49 4.68 14.83
C THR A 357 -23.78 5.25 16.07
N GLY A 358 -24.55 5.82 16.99
CA GLY A 358 -24.01 6.33 18.25
C GLY A 358 -23.40 5.25 19.15
N ALA A 359 -23.82 3.97 18.99
CA ALA A 359 -23.23 2.82 19.69
C ALA A 359 -21.73 2.64 19.38
N GLN A 360 -21.25 3.18 18.28
CA GLN A 360 -19.87 3.02 17.79
C GLN A 360 -19.04 4.28 17.96
N ARG A 361 -19.58 5.31 18.59
CA ARG A 361 -18.86 6.57 18.81
C ARG A 361 -18.29 6.61 20.21
N TRP A 362 -17.02 7.03 20.28
CA TRP A 362 -16.26 7.07 21.52
C TRP A 362 -15.43 8.34 21.58
N THR A 363 -15.30 8.90 22.78
CA THR A 363 -14.42 10.04 23.07
C THR A 363 -13.44 9.65 24.17
N TYR A 364 -12.20 10.11 24.05
CA TYR A 364 -11.16 9.89 25.06
C TYR A 364 -10.82 11.19 25.76
N ASN A 365 -10.90 11.20 27.07
CA ASN A 365 -10.46 12.30 27.90
C ASN A 365 -9.07 11.99 28.45
N SER A 366 -8.04 12.62 27.91
CA SER A 366 -6.64 12.39 28.31
C SER A 366 -6.34 12.84 29.76
N GLY A 367 -7.11 13.78 30.32
CA GLY A 367 -6.91 14.25 31.68
C GLY A 367 -7.43 13.26 32.74
N THR A 368 -8.48 12.50 32.42
CA THR A 368 -9.07 11.50 33.34
C THR A 368 -8.77 10.06 32.96
N GLY A 369 -8.30 9.82 31.72
CA GLY A 369 -8.13 8.50 31.15
C GLY A 369 -9.42 7.80 30.79
N GLN A 370 -10.55 8.50 30.78
CA GLN A 370 -11.87 7.89 30.52
C GLN A 370 -12.15 7.81 29.02
N ILE A 371 -12.70 6.68 28.57
CA ILE A 371 -13.28 6.48 27.24
C ILE A 371 -14.79 6.50 27.41
N VAL A 372 -15.47 7.47 26.79
CA VAL A 372 -16.92 7.69 26.96
C VAL A 372 -17.65 7.41 25.66
N ASN A 373 -18.75 6.70 25.73
CA ASN A 373 -19.72 6.59 24.65
C ASN A 373 -20.70 7.77 24.73
N PRO A 374 -20.69 8.75 23.82
CA PRO A 374 -21.50 9.95 23.92
C PRO A 374 -23.01 9.69 23.86
N GLN A 375 -23.45 8.61 23.18
CA GLN A 375 -24.87 8.26 23.07
C GLN A 375 -25.46 7.92 24.47
N SER A 376 -24.69 7.21 25.28
CA SER A 376 -25.13 6.78 26.61
C SER A 376 -24.65 7.71 27.75
N GLY A 377 -23.65 8.55 27.49
CA GLY A 377 -22.94 9.30 28.52
C GLY A 377 -22.11 8.43 29.48
N ARG A 378 -21.92 7.14 29.16
CA ARG A 378 -21.23 6.15 30.01
C ARG A 378 -19.82 5.88 29.60
N CYS A 379 -19.02 5.45 30.57
CA CYS A 379 -17.62 5.11 30.40
C CYS A 379 -17.41 3.64 30.01
N LEU A 380 -16.42 3.37 29.18
CA LEU A 380 -15.88 2.03 28.97
C LEU A 380 -15.36 1.50 30.30
N ASP A 381 -15.79 0.30 30.69
CA ASP A 381 -15.65 -0.25 32.03
C ASP A 381 -15.23 -1.73 31.95
N ALA A 382 -14.24 -2.13 32.73
CA ALA A 382 -13.91 -3.53 32.90
C ALA A 382 -14.81 -4.12 33.98
N THR A 383 -15.61 -5.12 33.60
CA THR A 383 -16.63 -5.76 34.47
C THR A 383 -16.01 -6.19 35.81
N ASP A 384 -16.75 -5.92 36.91
CA ASP A 384 -16.41 -6.35 38.28
C ASP A 384 -15.05 -5.84 38.80
N VAL A 385 -14.52 -4.76 38.22
CA VAL A 385 -13.18 -4.23 38.55
C VAL A 385 -12.09 -5.30 38.38
N SER A 386 -12.32 -6.28 37.49
CA SER A 386 -11.41 -7.40 37.25
C SER A 386 -10.34 -7.03 36.26
N SER A 387 -9.10 -7.50 36.49
CA SER A 387 -7.96 -7.45 35.55
C SER A 387 -7.60 -8.83 34.99
N ALA A 388 -8.43 -9.82 35.14
CA ALA A 388 -8.19 -11.16 34.62
C ALA A 388 -8.28 -11.18 33.07
N ASN A 389 -7.50 -12.03 32.40
CA ASN A 389 -7.66 -12.28 30.97
C ASN A 389 -9.09 -12.81 30.70
N GLY A 390 -9.72 -12.27 29.66
CA GLY A 390 -11.12 -12.58 29.33
C GLY A 390 -12.16 -11.71 30.03
N THR A 391 -11.77 -10.78 30.93
CA THR A 391 -12.70 -9.84 31.53
C THR A 391 -13.41 -9.05 30.44
N ARG A 392 -14.75 -9.17 30.36
CA ARG A 392 -15.58 -8.48 29.39
C ARG A 392 -15.61 -6.99 29.65
N LEU A 393 -15.58 -6.21 28.58
CA LEU A 393 -15.83 -4.78 28.65
C LEU A 393 -17.32 -4.47 28.49
N GLN A 394 -17.75 -3.42 29.15
CA GLN A 394 -19.12 -2.92 29.19
C GLN A 394 -19.12 -1.39 29.21
N ILE A 395 -20.30 -0.78 29.15
CA ILE A 395 -20.48 0.62 29.53
C ILE A 395 -21.11 0.69 30.93
N TRP A 396 -20.65 1.66 31.72
CA TRP A 396 -21.14 1.91 33.07
C TRP A 396 -21.09 3.38 33.43
N ASP A 397 -21.87 3.83 34.41
CA ASP A 397 -21.82 5.20 34.92
C ASP A 397 -20.35 5.58 35.23
N CYS A 398 -19.93 6.75 34.80
CA CYS A 398 -18.53 7.19 34.97
C CYS A 398 -18.23 7.45 36.45
N SER A 399 -17.55 6.54 37.09
CA SER A 399 -17.12 6.64 38.49
C SER A 399 -15.71 7.14 38.70
N GLY A 400 -14.87 7.08 37.63
CA GLY A 400 -13.45 7.34 37.70
C GLY A 400 -12.65 6.26 38.43
N GLY A 401 -13.23 5.08 38.63
CA GLY A 401 -12.56 3.89 39.18
C GLY A 401 -11.41 3.41 38.30
N THR A 402 -10.53 2.55 38.83
CA THR A 402 -9.37 2.01 38.11
C THR A 402 -9.75 1.20 36.88
N ASN A 403 -10.93 0.57 36.89
CA ASN A 403 -11.50 -0.19 35.76
C ASN A 403 -12.11 0.66 34.64
N GLN A 404 -12.10 1.99 34.81
CA GLN A 404 -12.54 2.97 33.80
C GLN A 404 -11.44 3.92 33.39
N ARG A 405 -10.20 3.66 33.80
CA ARG A 405 -9.02 4.46 33.42
C ARG A 405 -8.21 3.72 32.38
N TRP A 406 -8.05 4.37 31.28
CA TRP A 406 -7.40 3.84 30.09
C TRP A 406 -6.23 4.74 29.69
N THR A 407 -5.15 4.11 29.26
CA THR A 407 -4.02 4.79 28.60
C THR A 407 -4.06 4.43 27.13
N ARG A 408 -3.92 5.43 26.29
CA ARG A 408 -3.85 5.26 24.84
C ARG A 408 -2.43 5.57 24.38
N THR A 409 -1.78 4.64 23.68
CA THR A 409 -0.44 4.80 23.07
C THR A 409 -0.52 4.95 21.58
#